data_02db5206229817cdc48e7061443baeaf
#
_entry.id   02db5206229817cdc48e7061443baeaf
#
_cell.length_a   1.000
_cell.length_b   1.000
_cell.length_c   1.000
_cell.angle_alpha   90.00
_cell.angle_beta   90.00
_cell.angle_gamma   90.00
#
_symmetry.space_group_name_H-M   'P 1'
#
loop_
_entity.id
_entity.type
_entity.pdbx_description
1 polymer ?
#
loop_
_entity_poly.entity_id
_entity_poly.type
_entity_poly.pdbx_seq_one_letter_code
_entity_poly.pdbx_strand_id
1 'polypeptide(L)'
;DVVIIGAGVHGLSTAYYLAKQGITNVAVIDKGYVGGGASGRNTAIIRANYLTKQGIPFFRESLRLYQDLAKELNFNLLFDQSGRLDLGHTDSAVYGLRMRTGVNRLLGVDSQMIGPSEIKKLVSAIDLRENKPLPILAALYQSTAGVVRHDAVVWGYGRGADRLGVEIHPFMEVTGIVRENGQVVGVDVGE
;
A
#
# COMPACT_ATOMS: atom_id res chain seq x y z
N ASP A 1 10.76 3.65 25.10
CA ASP A 1 9.91 4.86 25.07
C ASP A 1 8.61 4.59 24.27
N VAL A 2 8.66 3.67 23.30
CA VAL A 2 7.50 3.35 22.46
C VAL A 2 7.35 1.85 22.28
N VAL A 3 6.14 1.33 22.51
CA VAL A 3 5.75 -0.03 22.14
C VAL A 3 4.72 0.04 21.02
N ILE A 4 4.96 -0.68 19.93
CA ILE A 4 4.08 -0.79 18.78
C ILE A 4 3.49 -2.20 18.75
N ILE A 5 2.16 -2.29 18.78
CA ILE A 5 1.46 -3.58 18.73
C ILE A 5 1.09 -3.88 17.28
N GLY A 6 1.72 -4.90 16.71
CA GLY A 6 1.53 -5.38 15.34
C GLY A 6 2.72 -5.14 14.42
N ALA A 7 3.34 -6.21 13.94
CA ALA A 7 4.47 -6.19 12.99
C ALA A 7 3.99 -6.28 11.52
N GLY A 8 2.90 -5.59 11.20
CA GLY A 8 2.48 -5.34 9.83
C GLY A 8 3.19 -4.11 9.23
N VAL A 9 2.85 -3.76 7.98
CA VAL A 9 3.46 -2.61 7.29
C VAL A 9 3.31 -1.31 8.07
N HIS A 10 2.16 -1.07 8.71
CA HIS A 10 1.94 0.15 9.50
C HIS A 10 2.84 0.20 10.75
N GLY A 11 2.91 -0.87 11.52
CA GLY A 11 3.75 -0.92 12.72
C GLY A 11 5.23 -0.79 12.38
N LEU A 12 5.72 -1.55 11.43
CA LEU A 12 7.13 -1.55 11.05
C LEU A 12 7.56 -0.25 10.36
N SER A 13 6.71 0.36 9.52
CA SER A 13 7.01 1.67 8.95
C SER A 13 7.02 2.76 10.02
N THR A 14 6.09 2.73 10.97
CA THR A 14 6.08 3.65 12.11
C THR A 14 7.36 3.52 12.92
N ALA A 15 7.75 2.29 13.28
CA ALA A 15 9.00 2.03 14.00
C ALA A 15 10.23 2.55 13.25
N TYR A 16 10.30 2.27 11.94
CA TYR A 16 11.39 2.75 11.09
C TYR A 16 11.52 4.26 11.09
N TYR A 17 10.41 4.99 10.88
CA TYR A 17 10.45 6.45 10.82
C TYR A 17 10.65 7.10 12.20
N LEU A 18 10.18 6.49 13.29
CA LEU A 18 10.52 6.93 14.65
C LEU A 18 12.03 6.82 14.91
N ALA A 19 12.61 5.67 14.62
CA ALA A 19 14.04 5.44 14.78
C ALA A 19 14.87 6.37 13.89
N LYS A 20 14.44 6.61 12.64
CA LYS A 20 15.07 7.57 11.72
C LYS A 20 15.06 9.01 12.27
N GLN A 21 14.08 9.35 13.12
CA GLN A 21 14.01 10.64 13.81
C GLN A 21 14.72 10.66 15.17
N GLY A 22 15.45 9.60 15.52
CA GLY A 22 16.23 9.50 16.75
C GLY A 22 15.50 8.88 17.96
N ILE A 23 14.24 8.43 17.78
CA ILE A 23 13.51 7.67 18.80
C ILE A 23 13.84 6.19 18.60
N THR A 24 14.91 5.70 19.23
CA THR A 24 15.44 4.34 18.99
C THR A 24 15.02 3.32 20.03
N ASN A 25 14.59 3.75 21.23
CA ASN A 25 14.05 2.84 22.25
C ASN A 25 12.59 2.46 21.88
N VAL A 26 12.47 1.63 20.85
CA VAL A 26 11.20 1.20 20.25
C VAL A 26 11.16 -0.31 20.18
N ALA A 27 10.07 -0.91 20.66
CA ALA A 27 9.78 -2.33 20.50
C ALA A 27 8.52 -2.52 19.64
N VAL A 28 8.57 -3.45 18.69
CA VAL A 28 7.42 -3.90 17.90
C VAL A 28 7.07 -5.32 18.34
N ILE A 29 5.85 -5.54 18.78
CA ILE A 29 5.37 -6.83 19.31
C ILE A 29 4.23 -7.34 18.43
N ASP A 30 4.30 -8.59 17.99
CA ASP A 30 3.21 -9.24 17.22
C ASP A 30 2.95 -10.65 17.74
N LYS A 31 1.69 -11.01 17.87
CA LYS A 31 1.28 -12.35 18.30
C LYS A 31 1.58 -13.46 17.29
N GLY A 32 1.79 -13.11 16.05
CA GLY A 32 2.11 -14.04 14.98
C GLY A 32 3.46 -13.69 14.34
N TYR A 33 3.64 -14.14 13.12
CA TYR A 33 4.84 -13.81 12.34
C TYR A 33 4.72 -12.42 11.69
N VAL A 34 5.86 -11.84 11.40
CA VAL A 34 5.97 -10.52 10.75
C VAL A 34 5.19 -10.49 9.43
N GLY A 35 4.23 -9.56 9.31
CA GLY A 35 3.38 -9.42 8.14
C GLY A 35 2.22 -10.42 8.03
N GLY A 36 2.00 -11.27 9.02
CA GLY A 36 0.97 -12.33 9.01
C GLY A 36 -0.48 -11.86 8.98
N GLY A 37 -0.73 -10.57 9.25
CA GLY A 37 -2.05 -9.96 9.21
C GLY A 37 -2.47 -9.49 7.81
N ALA A 38 -3.16 -8.34 7.74
CA ALA A 38 -3.66 -7.75 6.49
C ALA A 38 -2.54 -7.42 5.48
N SER A 39 -1.32 -7.15 5.96
CA SER A 39 -0.17 -6.86 5.11
C SER A 39 0.21 -8.03 4.19
N GLY A 40 0.03 -9.28 4.64
CA GLY A 40 0.27 -10.49 3.84
C GLY A 40 -0.96 -10.98 3.06
N ARG A 41 -2.10 -10.29 3.13
CA ARG A 41 -3.40 -10.77 2.61
C ARG A 41 -4.11 -9.72 1.77
N ASN A 42 -3.39 -8.99 0.94
CA ASN A 42 -3.92 -7.93 0.09
C ASN A 42 -3.51 -8.12 -1.37
N THR A 43 -4.04 -7.30 -2.26
CA THR A 43 -3.77 -7.37 -3.70
C THR A 43 -2.46 -6.71 -4.11
N ALA A 44 -1.77 -6.06 -3.19
CA ALA A 44 -0.48 -5.38 -3.41
C ALA A 44 -0.45 -4.34 -4.53
N ILE A 45 -1.61 -3.79 -4.91
CA ILE A 45 -1.74 -2.77 -5.94
C ILE A 45 -1.49 -1.39 -5.33
N ILE A 46 -0.48 -0.71 -5.83
CA ILE A 46 -0.14 0.67 -5.47
C ILE A 46 -0.67 1.59 -6.55
N ARG A 47 -1.56 2.52 -6.16
CA ARG A 47 -2.24 3.44 -7.08
C ARG A 47 -2.64 4.74 -6.40
N ALA A 48 -2.97 5.76 -7.20
CA ALA A 48 -3.47 7.05 -6.71
C ALA A 48 -4.86 7.42 -7.28
N ASN A 49 -5.41 6.65 -8.21
CA ASN A 49 -6.67 6.93 -8.90
C ASN A 49 -7.92 6.66 -8.04
N TYR A 50 -8.00 7.30 -6.88
CA TYR A 50 -9.12 7.18 -5.95
C TYR A 50 -10.29 8.12 -6.30
N LEU A 51 -11.31 8.19 -5.44
CA LEU A 51 -12.57 8.90 -5.71
C LEU A 51 -12.70 10.21 -4.93
N THR A 52 -12.11 10.31 -3.76
CA THR A 52 -12.32 11.46 -2.87
C THR A 52 -11.25 12.52 -3.05
N LYS A 53 -11.67 13.79 -2.98
CA LYS A 53 -10.76 14.95 -3.06
C LYS A 53 -9.64 14.89 -2.01
N GLN A 54 -9.93 14.38 -0.83
CA GLN A 54 -8.94 14.24 0.26
C GLN A 54 -8.02 13.03 0.06
N GLY A 55 -8.58 11.90 -0.41
CA GLY A 55 -7.83 10.66 -0.60
C GLY A 55 -6.84 10.72 -1.76
N ILE A 56 -7.19 11.37 -2.86
CA ILE A 56 -6.34 11.42 -4.06
C ILE A 56 -4.96 12.01 -3.78
N PRO A 57 -4.80 13.20 -3.16
CA PRO A 57 -3.49 13.73 -2.81
C PRO A 57 -2.71 12.84 -1.85
N PHE A 58 -3.38 12.24 -0.87
CA PHE A 58 -2.77 11.32 0.08
C PHE A 58 -2.17 10.09 -0.62
N PHE A 59 -2.96 9.42 -1.47
CA PHE A 59 -2.48 8.24 -2.20
C PHE A 59 -1.48 8.57 -3.31
N ARG A 60 -1.55 9.77 -3.90
CA ARG A 60 -0.52 10.26 -4.83
C ARG A 60 0.83 10.41 -4.12
N GLU A 61 0.85 10.99 -2.92
CA GLU A 61 2.08 11.08 -2.12
C GLU A 61 2.57 9.71 -1.68
N SER A 62 1.67 8.81 -1.27
CA SER A 62 2.03 7.42 -0.97
C SER A 62 2.69 6.72 -2.16
N LEU A 63 2.14 6.88 -3.38
CA LEU A 63 2.72 6.32 -4.60
C LEU A 63 4.13 6.87 -4.86
N ARG A 64 4.32 8.20 -4.67
CA ARG A 64 5.63 8.84 -4.81
C ARG A 64 6.65 8.25 -3.82
N LEU A 65 6.24 8.02 -2.57
CA LEU A 65 7.11 7.38 -1.58
C LEU A 65 7.51 5.95 -2.00
N TYR A 66 6.58 5.18 -2.55
CA TYR A 66 6.89 3.83 -3.04
C TYR A 66 7.93 3.80 -4.16
N GLN A 67 8.01 4.84 -5.01
CA GLN A 67 9.00 4.93 -6.08
C GLN A 67 10.44 4.98 -5.56
N ASP A 68 10.65 5.64 -4.42
CA ASP A 68 11.96 5.80 -3.80
C ASP A 68 12.26 4.79 -2.68
N LEU A 69 11.24 4.08 -2.21
CA LEU A 69 11.29 3.28 -0.99
C LEU A 69 12.31 2.14 -1.05
N ALA A 70 12.49 1.50 -2.19
CA ALA A 70 13.49 0.43 -2.35
C ALA A 70 14.92 0.95 -2.12
N LYS A 71 15.21 2.16 -2.59
CA LYS A 71 16.50 2.85 -2.38
C LYS A 71 16.63 3.28 -0.92
N GLU A 72 15.59 3.86 -0.33
CA GLU A 72 15.59 4.31 1.07
C GLU A 72 15.86 3.17 2.04
N LEU A 73 15.18 2.04 1.86
CA LEU A 73 15.33 0.86 2.70
C LEU A 73 16.56 0.01 2.36
N ASN A 74 17.26 0.29 1.25
CA ASN A 74 18.28 -0.59 0.67
C ASN A 74 17.78 -2.05 0.60
N PHE A 75 16.57 -2.21 0.04
CA PHE A 75 15.88 -3.50 -0.04
C PHE A 75 14.98 -3.54 -1.27
N ASN A 76 15.09 -4.57 -2.10
CA ASN A 76 14.27 -4.69 -3.31
C ASN A 76 12.83 -5.08 -2.96
N LEU A 77 11.90 -4.16 -3.18
CA LEU A 77 10.47 -4.35 -2.93
C LEU A 77 9.73 -5.05 -4.08
N LEU A 78 10.42 -5.30 -5.19
CA LEU A 78 9.84 -5.82 -6.42
C LEU A 78 8.64 -4.97 -6.88
N PHE A 79 8.81 -3.64 -6.83
CA PHE A 79 7.79 -2.70 -7.29
C PHE A 79 7.85 -2.58 -8.82
N ASP A 80 6.83 -3.12 -9.47
CA ASP A 80 6.64 -3.04 -10.92
C ASP A 80 5.54 -2.02 -11.25
N GLN A 81 5.93 -0.92 -11.90
CA GLN A 81 5.02 0.14 -12.36
C GLN A 81 4.51 -0.13 -13.79
N SER A 82 3.93 -1.28 -14.02
CA SER A 82 3.32 -1.66 -15.31
C SER A 82 1.98 -0.97 -15.59
N GLY A 83 1.51 -0.13 -14.66
CA GLY A 83 0.26 0.59 -14.77
C GLY A 83 -0.94 -0.18 -14.21
N ARG A 84 -2.11 0.47 -14.24
CA ARG A 84 -3.37 -0.11 -13.82
C ARG A 84 -4.50 0.27 -14.77
N LEU A 85 -5.34 -0.70 -15.10
CA LEU A 85 -6.58 -0.54 -15.84
C LEU A 85 -7.79 -0.76 -14.93
N ASP A 86 -8.69 0.20 -14.88
CA ASP A 86 -10.05 0.01 -14.35
C ASP A 86 -11.01 -0.12 -15.53
N LEU A 87 -11.53 -1.32 -15.78
CA LEU A 87 -12.31 -1.64 -16.98
C LEU A 87 -13.76 -1.22 -16.83
N GLY A 88 -14.32 -0.62 -17.87
CA GLY A 88 -15.73 -0.26 -17.99
C GLY A 88 -16.47 -1.23 -18.94
N HIS A 89 -17.51 -1.89 -18.43
CA HIS A 89 -18.30 -2.90 -19.14
C HIS A 89 -19.68 -2.39 -19.54
N THR A 90 -20.11 -1.23 -19.06
CA THR A 90 -21.38 -0.59 -19.37
C THR A 90 -21.19 0.90 -19.59
N ASP A 91 -22.10 1.57 -20.28
CA ASP A 91 -22.04 3.02 -20.49
C ASP A 91 -22.01 3.79 -19.18
N SER A 92 -22.80 3.35 -18.19
CA SER A 92 -22.80 3.95 -16.85
C SER A 92 -21.44 3.81 -16.16
N ALA A 93 -20.80 2.64 -16.25
CA ALA A 93 -19.46 2.42 -15.71
C ALA A 93 -18.43 3.31 -16.43
N VAL A 94 -18.48 3.39 -17.76
CA VAL A 94 -17.59 4.27 -18.55
C VAL A 94 -17.77 5.74 -18.17
N TYR A 95 -19.01 6.19 -18.00
CA TYR A 95 -19.31 7.54 -17.53
C TYR A 95 -18.66 7.81 -16.15
N GLY A 96 -18.83 6.90 -15.20
CA GLY A 96 -18.21 6.99 -13.87
C GLY A 96 -16.68 7.04 -13.94
N LEU A 97 -16.06 6.24 -14.82
CA LEU A 97 -14.63 6.26 -15.06
C LEU A 97 -14.15 7.60 -15.65
N ARG A 98 -14.91 8.19 -16.58
CA ARG A 98 -14.62 9.52 -17.15
C ARG A 98 -14.64 10.62 -16.10
N MET A 99 -15.67 10.64 -15.24
CA MET A 99 -15.76 11.59 -14.14
C MET A 99 -14.59 11.44 -13.18
N ARG A 100 -14.25 10.22 -12.78
CA ARG A 100 -13.10 9.93 -11.94
C ARG A 100 -11.78 10.36 -12.59
N THR A 101 -11.61 10.11 -13.88
CA THR A 101 -10.43 10.56 -14.64
C THR A 101 -10.28 12.07 -14.58
N GLY A 102 -11.36 12.82 -14.79
CA GLY A 102 -11.35 14.29 -14.70
C GLY A 102 -10.88 14.78 -13.33
N VAL A 103 -11.46 14.26 -12.25
CA VAL A 103 -11.08 14.63 -10.87
C VAL A 103 -9.63 14.26 -10.58
N ASN A 104 -9.19 13.06 -10.98
CA ASN A 104 -7.81 12.61 -10.78
C ASN A 104 -6.81 13.55 -11.47
N ARG A 105 -7.07 13.92 -12.73
CA ARG A 105 -6.20 14.85 -13.47
C ARG A 105 -6.13 16.23 -12.82
N LEU A 106 -7.25 16.77 -12.37
CA LEU A 106 -7.30 18.05 -11.63
C LEU A 106 -6.45 18.02 -10.36
N LEU A 107 -6.33 16.84 -9.72
CA LEU A 107 -5.55 16.64 -8.51
C LEU A 107 -4.15 16.06 -8.77
N GLY A 108 -3.69 16.11 -10.02
CA GLY A 108 -2.32 15.77 -10.40
C GLY A 108 -2.00 14.29 -10.47
N VAL A 109 -3.01 13.43 -10.70
CA VAL A 109 -2.81 12.00 -10.97
C VAL A 109 -2.86 11.77 -12.48
N ASP A 110 -1.90 11.02 -13.03
CA ASP A 110 -1.78 10.63 -14.43
C ASP A 110 -2.86 9.62 -14.84
N SER A 111 -4.09 10.06 -14.91
CA SER A 111 -5.22 9.22 -15.31
C SER A 111 -5.71 9.60 -16.71
N GLN A 112 -5.97 8.61 -17.53
CA GLN A 112 -6.51 8.80 -18.87
C GLN A 112 -7.56 7.75 -19.21
N MET A 113 -8.56 8.15 -20.02
CA MET A 113 -9.48 7.20 -20.63
C MET A 113 -8.86 6.64 -21.91
N ILE A 114 -8.88 5.32 -22.04
CA ILE A 114 -8.38 4.62 -23.22
C ILE A 114 -9.44 3.66 -23.78
N GLY A 115 -9.38 3.45 -25.10
CA GLY A 115 -10.27 2.57 -25.82
C GLY A 115 -9.74 1.13 -25.95
N PRO A 116 -10.56 0.20 -26.52
CA PRO A 116 -10.19 -1.21 -26.64
C PRO A 116 -8.87 -1.44 -27.39
N SER A 117 -8.58 -0.69 -28.44
CA SER A 117 -7.35 -0.84 -29.21
C SER A 117 -6.09 -0.53 -28.39
N GLU A 118 -6.16 0.48 -27.53
CA GLU A 118 -5.06 0.85 -26.63
C GLU A 118 -4.92 -0.16 -25.48
N ILE A 119 -6.05 -0.62 -24.94
CA ILE A 119 -6.08 -1.70 -23.92
C ILE A 119 -5.37 -2.94 -24.48
N LYS A 120 -5.66 -3.34 -25.72
CA LYS A 120 -5.03 -4.51 -26.37
C LYS A 120 -3.53 -4.38 -26.53
N LYS A 121 -3.03 -3.16 -26.76
CA LYS A 121 -1.57 -2.90 -26.83
C LYS A 121 -0.90 -3.07 -25.47
N LEU A 122 -1.57 -2.66 -24.39
CA LEU A 122 -1.04 -2.78 -23.03
C LEU A 122 -1.15 -4.23 -22.50
N VAL A 123 -2.25 -4.92 -22.80
CA VAL A 123 -2.54 -6.27 -22.32
C VAL A 123 -2.92 -7.16 -23.50
N SER A 124 -1.93 -7.73 -24.16
CA SER A 124 -2.12 -8.53 -25.37
C SER A 124 -2.99 -9.78 -25.17
N ALA A 125 -3.02 -10.33 -23.95
CA ALA A 125 -3.82 -11.50 -23.60
C ALA A 125 -5.31 -11.19 -23.37
N ILE A 126 -5.69 -9.90 -23.23
CA ILE A 126 -7.07 -9.53 -22.92
C ILE A 126 -8.01 -9.88 -24.09
N ASP A 127 -9.17 -10.42 -23.75
CA ASP A 127 -10.20 -10.74 -24.74
C ASP A 127 -11.18 -9.57 -24.87
N LEU A 128 -11.19 -8.92 -26.04
CA LEU A 128 -12.00 -7.75 -26.36
C LEU A 128 -13.18 -8.05 -27.31
N ARG A 129 -13.59 -9.32 -27.48
CA ARG A 129 -14.73 -9.65 -28.35
C ARG A 129 -16.01 -8.97 -27.85
N GLU A 130 -16.75 -8.34 -28.77
CA GLU A 130 -17.97 -7.56 -28.46
C GLU A 130 -19.16 -8.45 -28.06
N ASN A 131 -19.19 -9.68 -28.55
CA ASN A 131 -20.29 -10.62 -28.32
C ASN A 131 -20.27 -11.34 -26.96
N LYS A 132 -19.55 -10.80 -26.00
CA LYS A 132 -19.50 -11.31 -24.63
C LYS A 132 -20.61 -10.73 -23.77
N PRO A 133 -21.01 -11.44 -22.70
CA PRO A 133 -21.96 -10.90 -21.72
C PRO A 133 -21.49 -9.61 -21.05
N LEU A 134 -20.18 -9.42 -20.92
CA LEU A 134 -19.54 -8.24 -20.33
C LEU A 134 -18.40 -7.75 -21.26
N PRO A 135 -18.72 -7.06 -22.37
CA PRO A 135 -17.70 -6.50 -23.25
C PRO A 135 -16.93 -5.39 -22.54
N ILE A 136 -15.69 -5.18 -22.94
CA ILE A 136 -14.86 -4.06 -22.43
C ILE A 136 -15.05 -2.89 -23.37
N LEU A 137 -15.71 -1.82 -22.89
CA LEU A 137 -16.04 -0.64 -23.69
C LEU A 137 -14.92 0.40 -23.63
N ALA A 138 -14.29 0.58 -22.48
CA ALA A 138 -13.19 1.51 -22.24
C ALA A 138 -12.50 1.16 -20.92
N ALA A 139 -11.38 1.83 -20.62
CA ALA A 139 -10.74 1.76 -19.33
C ALA A 139 -10.24 3.15 -18.87
N LEU A 140 -10.21 3.34 -17.55
CA LEU A 140 -9.34 4.34 -16.93
C LEU A 140 -7.96 3.70 -16.74
N TYR A 141 -6.95 4.33 -17.31
CA TYR A 141 -5.56 3.90 -17.19
C TYR A 141 -4.77 4.89 -16.32
N GLN A 142 -4.02 4.37 -15.36
CA GLN A 142 -3.01 5.11 -14.60
C GLN A 142 -1.66 4.46 -14.83
N SER A 143 -0.77 5.14 -15.56
CA SER A 143 0.53 4.58 -15.98
C SER A 143 1.50 4.41 -14.83
N THR A 144 1.46 5.29 -13.82
CA THR A 144 2.36 5.25 -12.66
C THR A 144 1.94 4.25 -11.58
N ALA A 145 0.74 3.69 -11.66
CA ALA A 145 0.31 2.61 -10.77
C ALA A 145 1.11 1.32 -11.01
N GLY A 146 1.11 0.43 -10.03
CA GLY A 146 1.85 -0.82 -10.17
C GLY A 146 1.50 -1.85 -9.13
N VAL A 147 2.30 -2.91 -9.07
CA VAL A 147 2.21 -3.98 -8.09
C VAL A 147 3.52 -4.08 -7.34
N VAL A 148 3.45 -4.29 -6.04
CA VAL A 148 4.61 -4.53 -5.18
C VAL A 148 4.50 -5.91 -4.53
N ARG A 149 5.61 -6.47 -4.09
CA ARG A 149 5.55 -7.64 -3.20
C ARG A 149 5.29 -7.14 -1.78
N HIS A 150 4.08 -7.36 -1.28
CA HIS A 150 3.65 -6.90 0.04
C HIS A 150 4.53 -7.43 1.18
N ASP A 151 4.96 -8.68 1.11
CA ASP A 151 5.92 -9.30 2.03
C ASP A 151 7.29 -8.60 1.98
N ALA A 152 7.78 -8.28 0.78
CA ALA A 152 9.04 -7.54 0.63
C ALA A 152 8.97 -6.14 1.24
N VAL A 153 7.83 -5.44 1.16
CA VAL A 153 7.64 -4.14 1.83
C VAL A 153 7.75 -4.29 3.34
N VAL A 154 7.04 -5.27 3.91
CA VAL A 154 7.07 -5.55 5.36
C VAL A 154 8.49 -5.88 5.82
N TRP A 155 9.17 -6.80 5.13
CA TRP A 155 10.55 -7.17 5.45
C TRP A 155 11.54 -6.03 5.23
N GLY A 156 11.33 -5.20 4.21
CA GLY A 156 12.14 -4.02 3.96
C GLY A 156 12.10 -3.05 5.14
N TYR A 157 10.91 -2.72 5.63
CA TYR A 157 10.75 -1.89 6.82
C TYR A 157 11.28 -2.57 8.09
N GLY A 158 10.99 -3.86 8.29
CA GLY A 158 11.48 -4.61 9.45
C GLY A 158 13.01 -4.59 9.53
N ARG A 159 13.71 -4.93 8.44
CA ARG A 159 15.18 -4.86 8.38
C ARG A 159 15.71 -3.43 8.50
N GLY A 160 14.97 -2.46 7.96
CA GLY A 160 15.33 -1.05 8.11
C GLY A 160 15.26 -0.59 9.55
N ALA A 161 14.19 -0.95 10.26
CA ALA A 161 13.97 -0.63 11.66
C ALA A 161 15.00 -1.32 12.57
N ASP A 162 15.24 -2.63 12.38
CA ASP A 162 16.24 -3.42 13.11
C ASP A 162 17.64 -2.81 13.00
N ARG A 163 18.07 -2.41 11.79
CA ARG A 163 19.35 -1.71 11.60
C ARG A 163 19.47 -0.39 12.35
N LEU A 164 18.37 0.22 12.72
CA LEU A 164 18.30 1.46 13.50
C LEU A 164 18.12 1.20 15.01
N GLY A 165 18.18 -0.07 15.44
CA GLY A 165 18.11 -0.45 16.85
C GLY A 165 16.70 -0.72 17.38
N VAL A 166 15.69 -0.82 16.52
CA VAL A 166 14.34 -1.22 16.93
C VAL A 166 14.30 -2.71 17.22
N GLU A 167 13.73 -3.09 18.36
CA GLU A 167 13.48 -4.49 18.69
C GLU A 167 12.19 -5.00 18.06
N ILE A 168 12.22 -6.20 17.46
CA ILE A 168 11.04 -6.81 16.84
C ILE A 168 10.80 -8.19 17.44
N HIS A 169 9.67 -8.35 18.14
CA HIS A 169 9.30 -9.56 18.88
C HIS A 169 8.08 -10.22 18.23
N PRO A 170 8.27 -11.13 17.25
CA PRO A 170 7.18 -11.96 16.73
C PRO A 170 6.82 -13.07 17.71
N PHE A 171 5.62 -13.64 17.55
CA PHE A 171 5.07 -14.72 18.37
C PHE A 171 4.91 -14.37 19.86
N MET A 172 4.69 -13.08 20.14
CA MET A 172 4.45 -12.55 21.48
C MET A 172 3.12 -11.80 21.49
N GLU A 173 2.13 -12.31 22.18
CA GLU A 173 0.80 -11.69 22.23
C GLU A 173 0.73 -10.64 23.34
N VAL A 174 0.34 -9.41 22.97
CA VAL A 174 0.00 -8.37 23.96
C VAL A 174 -1.41 -8.67 24.49
N THR A 175 -1.49 -8.91 25.79
CA THR A 175 -2.74 -9.27 26.50
C THR A 175 -3.35 -8.09 27.25
N GLY A 176 -2.57 -7.04 27.53
CA GLY A 176 -3.05 -5.89 28.28
C GLY A 176 -2.20 -4.64 28.07
N ILE A 177 -2.75 -3.49 28.48
CA ILE A 177 -2.04 -2.21 28.54
C ILE A 177 -1.89 -1.83 30.01
N VAL A 178 -0.65 -1.73 30.49
CA VAL A 178 -0.34 -1.36 31.88
C VAL A 178 -0.45 0.15 32.05
N ARG A 179 -1.22 0.55 33.07
CA ARG A 179 -1.41 1.97 33.43
C ARG A 179 -1.05 2.22 34.90
N GLU A 180 -0.31 3.28 35.13
CA GLU A 180 -0.02 3.79 36.47
C GLU A 180 -0.36 5.28 36.50
N ASN A 181 -1.12 5.71 37.52
CA ASN A 181 -1.54 7.10 37.69
C ASN A 181 -2.18 7.73 36.44
N GLY A 182 -2.93 6.94 35.65
CA GLY A 182 -3.57 7.38 34.42
C GLY A 182 -2.67 7.46 33.18
N GLN A 183 -1.41 7.14 33.30
CA GLN A 183 -0.44 7.08 32.19
C GLN A 183 -0.19 5.64 31.77
N VAL A 184 0.04 5.43 30.49
CA VAL A 184 0.49 4.14 29.96
C VAL A 184 1.99 4.01 30.24
N VAL A 185 2.36 2.91 30.94
CA VAL A 185 3.75 2.62 31.33
C VAL A 185 4.31 1.37 30.67
N GLY A 186 3.48 0.56 30.05
CA GLY A 186 3.91 -0.66 29.38
C GLY A 186 2.76 -1.50 28.83
N VAL A 187 3.08 -2.72 28.44
CA VAL A 187 2.11 -3.73 27.98
C VAL A 187 2.38 -5.06 28.68
N ASP A 188 1.33 -5.80 28.93
CA ASP A 188 1.42 -7.20 29.38
C ASP A 188 1.54 -8.09 28.14
N VAL A 189 2.42 -9.07 28.18
CA VAL A 189 2.57 -10.09 27.15
C VAL A 189 2.21 -11.46 27.70
N GLY A 190 1.54 -12.28 26.89
CA GLY A 190 1.25 -13.67 27.22
C GLY A 190 2.51 -14.55 27.15
N GLU A 191 2.47 -15.68 27.88
CA GLU A 191 3.50 -16.72 27.82
C GLU A 191 3.55 -17.41 26.45
#